data_7477c53e993470f614aad9746f1623cb
#
_entry.id   7477c53e993470f614aad9746f1623cb
#
_cell.length_a   1.000
_cell.length_b   1.000
_cell.length_c   1.000
_cell.angle_alpha   90.00
_cell.angle_beta   90.00
_cell.angle_gamma   90.00
#
_symmetry.space_group_name_H-M   'P 1'
#
loop_
_entity.id
_entity.type
_entity.pdbx_description
1 polymer ?
#
loop_
_entity_poly.entity_id
_entity_poly.type
_entity_poly.pdbx_seq_one_letter_code
_entity_poly.pdbx_strand_id
1 'polypeptide(L)'
;YEKIFGKGNFFLELQDHGISEQRMVNQQLMRLSAETGIELVATNDIHYTYAEDADSHDILLCLQTGKKITDEDRMRYEGGQYFVKSEAEMASLFPYAPQAIENTQKIADRCNVEIEFGVTKLPKFDVPEGYTSWEYLNKLCYDGLEERYHPATDELKARLKYELDTIKTMGYVDYFLIVWDFIKFARDHDIMVGPGRGSAAGSIVSYTLGITQLDPM
;
A
#
# COMPACT_ATOMS: atom_id res chain seq x y z
N TYR A 1 18.18 -19.75 -3.76
CA TYR A 1 16.84 -19.33 -4.21
C TYR A 1 16.15 -20.44 -5.00
N GLU A 2 16.78 -21.08 -6.00
CA GLU A 2 16.16 -22.18 -6.74
C GLU A 2 15.70 -23.33 -5.83
N LYS A 3 16.45 -23.62 -4.75
CA LYS A 3 16.08 -24.61 -3.75
C LYS A 3 14.82 -24.25 -2.95
N ILE A 4 14.52 -22.94 -2.82
CA ILE A 4 13.35 -22.41 -2.09
C ILE A 4 12.15 -22.36 -3.02
N PHE A 5 12.32 -21.79 -4.21
CA PHE A 5 11.23 -21.52 -5.15
C PHE A 5 10.95 -22.67 -6.14
N GLY A 6 11.86 -23.65 -6.20
CA GLY A 6 11.82 -24.73 -7.16
C GLY A 6 12.52 -24.39 -8.48
N LYS A 7 12.91 -25.44 -9.22
CA LYS A 7 13.61 -25.30 -10.50
C LYS A 7 12.73 -24.56 -11.52
N GLY A 8 13.34 -23.57 -12.20
CA GLY A 8 12.67 -22.74 -13.20
C GLY A 8 11.74 -21.64 -12.65
N ASN A 9 11.70 -21.44 -11.32
CA ASN A 9 10.93 -20.37 -10.68
C ASN A 9 11.80 -19.26 -10.08
N PHE A 10 13.08 -19.27 -10.41
CA PHE A 10 14.05 -18.24 -10.05
C PHE A 10 14.83 -17.85 -11.29
N PHE A 11 15.01 -16.55 -11.51
CA PHE A 11 15.68 -15.98 -12.68
C PHE A 11 16.84 -15.08 -12.22
N LEU A 12 17.85 -14.95 -13.07
CA LEU A 12 18.93 -13.96 -12.91
C LEU A 12 18.54 -12.71 -13.69
N GLU A 13 18.43 -11.59 -13.00
CA GLU A 13 17.91 -10.34 -13.54
C GLU A 13 19.02 -9.48 -14.14
N LEU A 14 18.84 -9.06 -15.38
CA LEU A 14 19.72 -8.11 -16.09
C LEU A 14 19.05 -6.75 -16.14
N GLN A 15 19.81 -5.69 -15.78
CA GLN A 15 19.41 -4.29 -15.93
C GLN A 15 20.53 -3.49 -16.59
N ASP A 16 20.21 -2.50 -17.41
CA ASP A 16 21.18 -1.55 -17.97
C ASP A 16 20.57 -0.13 -18.04
N HIS A 17 20.99 0.73 -17.10
CA HIS A 17 20.67 2.17 -17.06
C HIS A 17 21.87 3.02 -17.45
N GLY A 18 22.90 2.44 -18.08
CA GLY A 18 24.15 3.12 -18.42
C GLY A 18 25.20 3.12 -17.30
N ILE A 19 24.92 2.43 -16.17
CA ILE A 19 25.81 2.36 -15.01
C ILE A 19 26.89 1.30 -15.25
N SER A 20 28.16 1.64 -15.01
CA SER A 20 29.30 0.73 -15.24
C SER A 20 29.22 -0.55 -14.40
N GLU A 21 28.76 -0.44 -13.17
CA GLU A 21 28.58 -1.57 -12.24
C GLU A 21 27.55 -2.57 -12.73
N GLN A 22 26.46 -2.12 -13.34
CA GLN A 22 25.46 -3.02 -13.93
C GLN A 22 26.05 -3.83 -15.07
N ARG A 23 26.90 -3.24 -15.91
CA ARG A 23 27.58 -3.95 -17.00
C ARG A 23 28.53 -5.04 -16.49
N MET A 24 29.26 -4.75 -15.40
CA MET A 24 30.11 -5.77 -14.76
C MET A 24 29.28 -6.90 -14.16
N VAL A 25 28.20 -6.56 -13.47
CA VAL A 25 27.29 -7.54 -12.87
C VAL A 25 26.64 -8.40 -13.94
N ASN A 26 26.15 -7.82 -15.03
CA ASN A 26 25.51 -8.54 -16.13
C ASN A 26 26.47 -9.59 -16.74
N GLN A 27 27.76 -9.28 -16.89
CA GLN A 27 28.72 -10.25 -17.35
C GLN A 27 28.89 -11.46 -16.42
N GLN A 28 28.84 -11.22 -15.11
CA GLN A 28 28.89 -12.29 -14.10
C GLN A 28 27.61 -13.12 -14.09
N LEU A 29 26.45 -12.46 -14.20
CA LEU A 29 25.15 -13.14 -14.27
C LEU A 29 25.02 -14.02 -15.50
N MET A 30 25.54 -13.59 -16.66
CA MET A 30 25.59 -14.43 -17.86
C MET A 30 26.46 -15.68 -17.66
N ARG A 31 27.63 -15.56 -17.01
CA ARG A 31 28.46 -16.71 -16.65
C ARG A 31 27.73 -17.63 -15.67
N LEU A 32 27.14 -17.06 -14.63
CA LEU A 32 26.39 -17.82 -13.63
C LEU A 32 25.21 -18.57 -14.26
N SER A 33 24.51 -17.95 -15.21
CA SER A 33 23.44 -18.58 -15.98
C SER A 33 23.94 -19.78 -16.76
N ALA A 34 25.09 -19.62 -17.45
CA ALA A 34 25.71 -20.73 -18.22
C ALA A 34 26.16 -21.87 -17.31
N GLU A 35 26.69 -21.60 -16.13
CA GLU A 35 27.19 -22.59 -15.17
C GLU A 35 26.05 -23.33 -14.44
N THR A 36 24.96 -22.63 -14.11
CA THR A 36 23.88 -23.17 -13.27
C THR A 36 22.65 -23.63 -14.05
N GLY A 37 22.50 -23.15 -15.30
CA GLY A 37 21.27 -23.33 -16.08
C GLY A 37 20.10 -22.49 -15.62
N ILE A 38 20.31 -21.53 -14.72
CA ILE A 38 19.26 -20.57 -14.28
C ILE A 38 19.06 -19.56 -15.40
N GLU A 39 17.80 -19.38 -15.83
CA GLU A 39 17.47 -18.50 -16.94
C GLU A 39 17.64 -17.01 -16.57
N LEU A 40 17.93 -16.19 -17.59
CA LEU A 40 18.06 -14.74 -17.47
C LEU A 40 16.69 -14.06 -17.74
N VAL A 41 16.45 -12.91 -17.12
CA VAL A 41 15.34 -12.01 -17.46
C VAL A 41 15.82 -10.57 -17.47
N ALA A 42 15.39 -9.77 -18.46
CA ALA A 42 15.70 -8.35 -18.54
C ALA A 42 14.57 -7.52 -17.92
N THR A 43 14.93 -6.56 -17.07
CA THR A 43 14.00 -5.62 -16.46
C THR A 43 14.51 -4.19 -16.56
N ASN A 44 13.69 -3.20 -16.18
CA ASN A 44 14.01 -1.79 -16.40
C ASN A 44 13.72 -0.87 -15.21
N ASP A 45 13.54 -1.33 -14.01
CA ASP A 45 13.41 -0.46 -12.80
C ASP A 45 12.72 0.92 -13.06
N ILE A 46 11.51 0.90 -13.62
CA ILE A 46 10.78 2.08 -14.10
C ILE A 46 10.40 3.00 -12.95
N HIS A 47 10.73 4.29 -13.04
CA HIS A 47 10.41 5.32 -12.06
C HIS A 47 9.55 6.46 -12.62
N TYR A 48 9.47 6.60 -13.95
CA TYR A 48 8.65 7.59 -14.63
C TYR A 48 8.24 7.11 -16.03
N THR A 49 7.24 7.76 -16.63
CA THR A 49 6.62 7.27 -17.87
C THR A 49 7.43 7.63 -19.11
N TYR A 50 7.80 8.88 -19.28
CA TYR A 50 8.48 9.38 -20.49
C TYR A 50 9.92 9.78 -20.18
N ALA A 51 10.80 9.73 -21.18
CA ALA A 51 12.22 10.08 -21.00
C ALA A 51 12.43 11.52 -20.50
N GLU A 52 11.56 12.44 -20.93
CA GLU A 52 11.56 13.84 -20.50
C GLU A 52 11.15 14.06 -19.04
N ASP A 53 10.54 13.08 -18.40
CA ASP A 53 10.13 13.16 -16.99
C ASP A 53 11.31 13.00 -16.01
N ALA A 54 12.52 12.73 -16.50
CA ALA A 54 13.70 12.53 -15.68
C ALA A 54 13.99 13.73 -14.75
N ASP A 55 13.85 14.96 -15.25
CA ASP A 55 14.07 16.17 -14.48
C ASP A 55 12.99 16.37 -13.40
N SER A 56 11.72 16.04 -13.73
CA SER A 56 10.60 16.09 -12.78
C SER A 56 10.79 15.07 -11.66
N HIS A 57 11.27 13.87 -11.99
CA HIS A 57 11.59 12.83 -11.03
C HIS A 57 12.75 13.26 -10.09
N ASP A 58 13.78 13.91 -10.61
CA ASP A 58 14.89 14.44 -9.81
C ASP A 58 14.43 15.50 -8.77
N ILE A 59 13.44 16.33 -9.14
CA ILE A 59 12.78 17.26 -8.21
C ILE A 59 12.00 16.50 -7.11
N LEU A 60 11.28 15.44 -7.47
CA LEU A 60 10.55 14.60 -6.50
C LEU A 60 11.51 13.93 -5.51
N LEU A 61 12.68 13.48 -5.94
CA LEU A 61 13.71 12.95 -5.05
C LEU A 61 14.20 13.99 -4.05
N CYS A 62 14.39 15.25 -4.48
CA CYS A 62 14.74 16.34 -3.59
C CYS A 62 13.65 16.55 -2.52
N LEU A 63 12.38 16.54 -2.93
CA LEU A 63 11.24 16.71 -2.02
C LEU A 63 11.20 15.58 -0.98
N GLN A 64 11.35 14.34 -1.43
CA GLN A 64 11.32 13.14 -0.58
C GLN A 64 12.46 13.13 0.44
N THR A 65 13.65 13.59 0.05
CA THR A 65 14.87 13.54 0.88
C THR A 65 15.14 14.83 1.66
N GLY A 66 14.30 15.87 1.51
CA GLY A 66 14.49 17.18 2.14
C GLY A 66 15.72 17.93 1.60
N LYS A 67 16.13 17.67 0.37
CA LYS A 67 17.27 18.28 -0.30
C LYS A 67 16.84 19.34 -1.33
N LYS A 68 17.78 20.15 -1.79
CA LYS A 68 17.59 21.12 -2.88
C LYS A 68 18.22 20.58 -4.15
N ILE A 69 17.73 21.00 -5.31
CA ILE A 69 18.26 20.62 -6.61
C ILE A 69 19.75 21.03 -6.77
N THR A 70 20.17 22.07 -6.07
CA THR A 70 21.53 22.60 -6.07
C THR A 70 22.50 21.87 -5.13
N ASP A 71 21.98 20.98 -4.27
CA ASP A 71 22.82 20.24 -3.33
C ASP A 71 23.64 19.20 -4.09
N GLU A 72 24.96 19.12 -3.84
CA GLU A 72 25.86 18.16 -4.48
C GLU A 72 25.68 16.75 -3.87
N ASP A 73 25.59 16.67 -2.54
CA ASP A 73 25.39 15.42 -1.80
C ASP A 73 23.90 15.10 -1.65
N ARG A 74 23.31 14.51 -2.68
CA ARG A 74 21.92 14.06 -2.70
C ARG A 74 21.71 12.83 -3.57
N MET A 75 20.62 12.12 -3.33
CA MET A 75 20.20 11.00 -4.16
C MET A 75 19.84 11.47 -5.56
N ARG A 76 20.34 10.78 -6.57
CA ARG A 76 20.05 11.01 -7.99
C ARG A 76 19.91 9.68 -8.72
N TYR A 77 19.06 9.67 -9.74
CA TYR A 77 18.98 8.60 -10.73
C TYR A 77 19.65 9.10 -12.00
N GLU A 78 20.94 8.79 -12.12
CA GLU A 78 21.74 9.30 -13.22
C GLU A 78 21.38 8.64 -14.56
N GLY A 79 21.60 9.36 -15.67
CA GLY A 79 21.48 8.86 -17.04
C GLY A 79 20.08 8.90 -17.65
N GLY A 80 19.03 9.24 -16.89
CA GLY A 80 17.67 9.44 -17.43
C GLY A 80 17.05 8.19 -18.10
N GLN A 81 17.47 6.98 -17.69
CA GLN A 81 17.10 5.73 -18.36
C GLN A 81 15.98 4.94 -17.66
N TYR A 82 15.29 5.55 -16.68
CA TYR A 82 14.29 4.85 -15.85
C TYR A 82 12.84 5.07 -16.32
N PHE A 83 12.65 5.31 -17.62
CA PHE A 83 11.36 5.47 -18.27
C PHE A 83 10.80 4.16 -18.84
N VAL A 84 9.52 4.16 -19.20
CA VAL A 84 8.87 3.02 -19.86
C VAL A 84 9.44 2.84 -21.27
N LYS A 85 10.13 1.74 -21.52
CA LYS A 85 10.72 1.41 -22.81
C LYS A 85 9.86 0.42 -23.58
N SER A 86 9.85 0.58 -24.90
CA SER A 86 9.31 -0.42 -25.81
C SER A 86 10.17 -1.69 -25.85
N GLU A 87 9.61 -2.77 -26.35
CA GLU A 87 10.36 -4.03 -26.59
C GLU A 87 11.63 -3.81 -27.42
N ALA A 88 11.54 -3.00 -28.49
CA ALA A 88 12.67 -2.69 -29.35
C ALA A 88 13.79 -1.92 -28.60
N GLU A 89 13.43 -0.96 -27.76
CA GLU A 89 14.38 -0.22 -26.91
C GLU A 89 15.03 -1.15 -25.91
N MET A 90 14.25 -2.00 -25.23
CA MET A 90 14.81 -3.00 -24.30
C MET A 90 15.72 -3.98 -25.02
N ALA A 91 15.34 -4.52 -26.19
CA ALA A 91 16.17 -5.43 -26.97
C ALA A 91 17.49 -4.79 -27.39
N SER A 92 17.51 -3.48 -27.67
CA SER A 92 18.73 -2.75 -28.02
C SER A 92 19.75 -2.65 -26.87
N LEU A 93 19.28 -2.71 -25.61
CA LEU A 93 20.14 -2.71 -24.41
C LEU A 93 20.80 -4.07 -24.17
N PHE A 94 20.14 -5.18 -24.59
CA PHE A 94 20.57 -6.54 -24.32
C PHE A 94 20.77 -7.36 -25.60
N PRO A 95 21.51 -6.87 -26.63
CA PRO A 95 21.71 -7.60 -27.88
C PRO A 95 22.48 -8.92 -27.70
N TYR A 96 23.19 -9.06 -26.59
CA TYR A 96 23.96 -10.24 -26.20
C TYR A 96 23.13 -11.28 -25.43
N ALA A 97 21.88 -10.97 -25.05
CA ALA A 97 21.01 -11.85 -24.29
C ALA A 97 19.52 -11.75 -24.73
N PRO A 98 19.19 -11.99 -26.01
CA PRO A 98 17.83 -11.88 -26.52
C PRO A 98 16.85 -12.77 -25.78
N GLN A 99 17.25 -13.93 -25.29
CA GLN A 99 16.45 -14.83 -24.47
C GLN A 99 16.00 -14.19 -23.16
N ALA A 100 16.72 -13.20 -22.61
CA ALA A 100 16.30 -12.49 -21.40
C ALA A 100 15.09 -11.59 -21.64
N ILE A 101 14.91 -11.07 -22.85
CA ILE A 101 13.72 -10.37 -23.29
C ILE A 101 12.56 -11.34 -23.51
N GLU A 102 12.79 -12.44 -24.26
CA GLU A 102 11.76 -13.47 -24.50
C GLU A 102 11.22 -14.08 -23.19
N ASN A 103 12.08 -14.24 -22.19
CA ASN A 103 11.69 -14.79 -20.89
C ASN A 103 10.72 -13.90 -20.11
N THR A 104 10.63 -12.59 -20.38
CA THR A 104 9.60 -11.73 -19.80
C THR A 104 8.20 -12.20 -20.18
N GLN A 105 7.99 -12.53 -21.46
CA GLN A 105 6.71 -13.08 -21.93
C GLN A 105 6.44 -14.48 -21.36
N LYS A 106 7.44 -15.36 -21.33
CA LYS A 106 7.30 -16.70 -20.72
C LYS A 106 6.90 -16.63 -19.24
N ILE A 107 7.44 -15.65 -18.50
CA ILE A 107 7.05 -15.41 -17.10
C ILE A 107 5.61 -14.91 -17.03
N ALA A 108 5.24 -13.92 -17.85
CA ALA A 108 3.88 -13.38 -17.90
C ALA A 108 2.84 -14.46 -18.21
N ASP A 109 3.11 -15.35 -19.18
CA ASP A 109 2.23 -16.46 -19.57
C ASP A 109 2.01 -17.48 -18.41
N ARG A 110 2.92 -17.55 -17.47
CA ARG A 110 2.82 -18.41 -16.27
C ARG A 110 2.08 -17.73 -15.12
N CYS A 111 1.92 -16.41 -15.15
CA CYS A 111 1.20 -15.65 -14.14
C CYS A 111 -0.31 -15.72 -14.42
N ASN A 112 -1.05 -16.24 -13.44
CA ASN A 112 -2.50 -16.33 -13.51
C ASN A 112 -3.08 -15.79 -12.21
N VAL A 113 -3.37 -14.50 -12.18
CA VAL A 113 -3.85 -13.78 -10.99
C VAL A 113 -5.24 -13.25 -11.26
N GLU A 114 -6.21 -13.69 -10.44
CA GLU A 114 -7.55 -13.14 -10.42
C GLU A 114 -7.71 -12.23 -9.19
N ILE A 115 -8.16 -11.01 -9.42
CA ILE A 115 -8.47 -10.05 -8.36
C ILE A 115 -9.99 -10.03 -8.17
N GLU A 116 -10.45 -10.48 -7.00
CA GLU A 116 -11.86 -10.40 -6.65
C GLU A 116 -12.25 -8.95 -6.34
N PHE A 117 -13.03 -8.34 -7.24
CA PHE A 117 -13.62 -7.03 -7.03
C PHE A 117 -14.98 -7.13 -6.33
N GLY A 118 -15.30 -6.13 -5.50
CA GLY A 118 -16.60 -6.03 -4.84
C GLY A 118 -16.81 -7.00 -3.66
N VAL A 119 -15.79 -7.76 -3.28
CA VAL A 119 -15.83 -8.64 -2.11
C VAL A 119 -15.06 -7.99 -0.97
N THR A 120 -15.78 -7.57 0.06
CA THR A 120 -15.19 -7.00 1.27
C THR A 120 -14.61 -8.11 2.14
N LYS A 121 -13.29 -8.13 2.32
CA LYS A 121 -12.56 -9.12 3.13
C LYS A 121 -12.21 -8.56 4.52
N LEU A 122 -13.13 -7.84 5.15
CA LEU A 122 -12.96 -7.37 6.52
C LEU A 122 -13.14 -8.53 7.49
N PRO A 123 -12.29 -8.66 8.51
CA PRO A 123 -12.50 -9.62 9.59
C PRO A 123 -13.78 -9.30 10.35
N LYS A 124 -14.38 -10.32 10.94
CA LYS A 124 -15.50 -10.14 11.88
C LYS A 124 -14.96 -9.85 13.27
N PHE A 125 -15.69 -9.02 14.00
CA PHE A 125 -15.39 -8.74 15.39
C PHE A 125 -16.17 -9.69 16.31
N ASP A 126 -15.50 -10.28 17.28
CA ASP A 126 -16.12 -11.16 18.26
C ASP A 126 -16.84 -10.32 19.32
N VAL A 127 -18.15 -10.25 19.23
CA VAL A 127 -19.01 -9.51 20.17
C VAL A 127 -19.34 -10.37 21.38
N PRO A 128 -19.68 -9.74 22.54
CA PRO A 128 -20.16 -10.44 23.72
C PRO A 128 -21.40 -11.30 23.42
N GLU A 129 -21.57 -12.39 24.17
CA GLU A 129 -22.73 -13.29 24.05
C GLU A 129 -24.04 -12.53 24.19
N GLY A 130 -24.99 -12.84 23.32
CA GLY A 130 -26.30 -12.21 23.27
C GLY A 130 -26.40 -10.96 22.37
N TYR A 131 -25.31 -10.56 21.70
CA TYR A 131 -25.32 -9.45 20.74
C TYR A 131 -24.94 -9.89 19.34
N THR A 132 -25.54 -9.24 18.35
CA THR A 132 -24.97 -9.14 17.00
C THR A 132 -23.98 -7.95 16.95
N SER A 133 -23.06 -7.93 15.98
CA SER A 133 -22.14 -6.79 15.79
C SER A 133 -22.89 -5.47 15.67
N TRP A 134 -24.04 -5.47 14.97
CA TRP A 134 -24.89 -4.29 14.83
C TRP A 134 -25.47 -3.80 16.15
N GLU A 135 -26.06 -4.67 16.95
CA GLU A 135 -26.63 -4.34 18.25
C GLU A 135 -25.56 -3.84 19.21
N TYR A 136 -24.39 -4.47 19.19
CA TYR A 136 -23.28 -4.07 20.05
C TYR A 136 -22.70 -2.71 19.67
N LEU A 137 -22.52 -2.43 18.37
CA LEU A 137 -22.09 -1.12 17.89
C LEU A 137 -23.09 -0.03 18.32
N ASN A 138 -24.41 -0.25 18.11
CA ASN A 138 -25.45 0.68 18.55
C ASN A 138 -25.37 0.95 20.04
N LYS A 139 -25.31 -0.11 20.85
CA LYS A 139 -25.20 0.03 22.30
C LYS A 139 -24.03 0.93 22.70
N LEU A 140 -22.83 0.65 22.19
CA LEU A 140 -21.63 1.43 22.50
C LEU A 140 -21.79 2.91 22.07
N CYS A 141 -22.36 3.15 20.90
CA CYS A 141 -22.56 4.51 20.41
C CYS A 141 -23.58 5.30 21.20
N TYR A 142 -24.72 4.69 21.59
CA TYR A 142 -25.72 5.37 22.39
C TYR A 142 -25.26 5.57 23.83
N ASP A 143 -24.56 4.61 24.42
CA ASP A 143 -23.93 4.78 25.74
C ASP A 143 -22.94 5.96 25.71
N GLY A 144 -22.08 6.00 24.69
CA GLY A 144 -21.10 7.08 24.50
C GLY A 144 -21.75 8.43 24.14
N LEU A 145 -22.94 8.44 23.51
CA LEU A 145 -23.70 9.66 23.27
C LEU A 145 -24.13 10.30 24.59
N GLU A 146 -24.74 9.51 25.50
CA GLU A 146 -25.16 9.99 26.80
C GLU A 146 -23.98 10.38 27.70
N GLU A 147 -22.82 9.72 27.54
CA GLU A 147 -21.58 10.06 28.27
C GLU A 147 -21.01 11.41 27.83
N ARG A 148 -21.04 11.71 26.50
CA ARG A 148 -20.36 12.88 25.94
C ARG A 148 -21.24 14.12 25.81
N TYR A 149 -22.55 13.96 25.72
CA TYR A 149 -23.51 15.05 25.56
C TYR A 149 -24.54 15.01 26.66
N HIS A 150 -24.60 16.07 27.47
CA HIS A 150 -25.54 16.22 28.56
C HIS A 150 -26.38 17.50 28.42
N PRO A 151 -27.64 17.42 27.94
CA PRO A 151 -28.38 16.24 27.49
C PRO A 151 -28.07 15.84 26.04
N ALA A 152 -28.26 14.56 25.69
CA ALA A 152 -28.28 14.11 24.30
C ALA A 152 -29.59 14.55 23.63
N THR A 153 -29.51 15.58 22.78
CA THR A 153 -30.67 16.15 22.09
C THR A 153 -31.21 15.24 20.99
N ASP A 154 -32.44 15.49 20.54
CA ASP A 154 -33.02 14.73 19.41
C ASP A 154 -32.26 14.96 18.12
N GLU A 155 -31.61 16.10 17.90
CA GLU A 155 -30.76 16.40 16.77
C GLU A 155 -29.52 15.49 16.78
N LEU A 156 -28.84 15.36 17.91
CA LEU A 156 -27.69 14.46 18.09
C LEU A 156 -28.07 13.00 17.86
N LYS A 157 -29.22 12.56 18.38
CA LYS A 157 -29.71 11.19 18.16
C LYS A 157 -30.05 10.94 16.69
N ALA A 158 -30.63 11.90 16.00
CA ALA A 158 -30.94 11.80 14.57
C ALA A 158 -29.65 11.70 13.73
N ARG A 159 -28.63 12.50 14.05
CA ARG A 159 -27.33 12.46 13.38
C ARG A 159 -26.62 11.14 13.63
N LEU A 160 -26.58 10.66 14.86
CA LEU A 160 -25.97 9.38 15.21
C LEU A 160 -26.66 8.23 14.47
N LYS A 161 -27.99 8.21 14.46
CA LYS A 161 -28.76 7.20 13.73
C LYS A 161 -28.45 7.20 12.23
N TYR A 162 -28.37 8.38 11.61
CA TYR A 162 -28.06 8.52 10.19
C TYR A 162 -26.68 7.93 9.85
N GLU A 163 -25.66 8.24 10.64
CA GLU A 163 -24.32 7.69 10.41
C GLU A 163 -24.27 6.18 10.66
N LEU A 164 -24.89 5.68 11.72
CA LEU A 164 -24.99 4.24 12.01
C LEU A 164 -25.67 3.48 10.88
N ASP A 165 -26.81 3.97 10.36
CA ASP A 165 -27.51 3.34 9.24
C ASP A 165 -26.66 3.32 7.97
N THR A 166 -25.88 4.37 7.72
CA THR A 166 -24.94 4.44 6.60
C THR A 166 -23.82 3.41 6.76
N ILE A 167 -23.21 3.32 7.94
CA ILE A 167 -22.15 2.34 8.25
C ILE A 167 -22.66 0.91 8.06
N LYS A 168 -23.89 0.64 8.52
CA LYS A 168 -24.55 -0.66 8.34
C LYS A 168 -24.74 -1.00 6.87
N THR A 169 -25.31 -0.07 6.11
CA THR A 169 -25.61 -0.26 4.68
C THR A 169 -24.35 -0.51 3.87
N MET A 170 -23.25 0.15 4.24
CA MET A 170 -21.95 -0.03 3.59
C MET A 170 -21.15 -1.25 4.08
N GLY A 171 -21.63 -1.97 5.11
CA GLY A 171 -20.99 -3.18 5.62
C GLY A 171 -19.76 -2.95 6.51
N TYR A 172 -19.64 -1.78 7.13
CA TYR A 172 -18.47 -1.41 7.95
C TYR A 172 -18.68 -1.53 9.48
N VAL A 173 -19.71 -2.23 9.93
CA VAL A 173 -20.03 -2.41 11.36
C VAL A 173 -18.86 -3.00 12.13
N ASP A 174 -18.33 -4.15 11.66
CA ASP A 174 -17.21 -4.84 12.30
C ASP A 174 -15.92 -3.99 12.24
N TYR A 175 -15.72 -3.22 11.16
CA TYR A 175 -14.57 -2.31 11.06
C TYR A 175 -14.57 -1.27 12.20
N PHE A 176 -15.72 -0.64 12.48
CA PHE A 176 -15.81 0.32 13.58
C PHE A 176 -15.60 -0.33 14.95
N LEU A 177 -16.08 -1.55 15.15
CA LEU A 177 -15.85 -2.30 16.39
C LEU A 177 -14.37 -2.67 16.57
N ILE A 178 -13.69 -3.10 15.52
CA ILE A 178 -12.25 -3.39 15.54
C ILE A 178 -11.44 -2.13 15.87
N VAL A 179 -11.75 -0.99 15.24
CA VAL A 179 -11.07 0.28 15.51
C VAL A 179 -11.32 0.74 16.92
N TRP A 180 -12.57 0.64 17.41
CA TRP A 180 -12.92 0.95 18.79
C TRP A 180 -12.11 0.10 19.78
N ASP A 181 -12.01 -1.20 19.54
CA ASP A 181 -11.35 -2.15 20.45
C ASP A 181 -9.87 -1.81 20.66
N PHE A 182 -9.10 -1.64 19.59
CA PHE A 182 -7.68 -1.33 19.76
C PHE A 182 -7.42 0.09 20.30
N ILE A 183 -8.29 1.07 20.00
CA ILE A 183 -8.21 2.41 20.59
C ILE A 183 -8.55 2.36 22.09
N LYS A 184 -9.60 1.61 22.45
CA LYS A 184 -9.96 1.37 23.85
C LYS A 184 -8.82 0.66 24.60
N PHE A 185 -8.26 -0.40 24.01
CA PHE A 185 -7.11 -1.10 24.59
C PHE A 185 -5.95 -0.14 24.90
N ALA A 186 -5.60 0.71 23.91
CA ALA A 186 -4.50 1.66 24.10
C ALA A 186 -4.77 2.61 25.28
N ARG A 187 -5.99 3.13 25.41
CA ARG A 187 -6.36 4.03 26.51
C ARG A 187 -6.38 3.33 27.86
N ASP A 188 -6.94 2.13 27.91
CA ASP A 188 -6.99 1.33 29.15
C ASP A 188 -5.60 0.95 29.66
N HIS A 189 -4.57 1.05 28.82
CA HIS A 189 -3.17 0.74 29.14
C HIS A 189 -2.26 1.99 29.15
N ASP A 190 -2.84 3.20 29.27
CA ASP A 190 -2.10 4.47 29.31
C ASP A 190 -1.21 4.71 28.07
N ILE A 191 -1.54 4.10 26.93
CA ILE A 191 -0.90 4.35 25.63
C ILE A 191 -1.54 5.58 25.02
N MET A 192 -0.74 6.60 24.71
CA MET A 192 -1.22 7.85 24.15
C MET A 192 -1.84 7.65 22.74
N VAL A 193 -3.06 8.13 22.56
CA VAL A 193 -3.79 8.12 21.29
C VAL A 193 -4.08 9.56 20.86
N GLY A 194 -3.78 9.90 19.60
CA GLY A 194 -4.09 11.21 19.05
C GLY A 194 -5.60 11.50 19.00
N PRO A 195 -5.99 12.79 18.89
CA PRO A 195 -7.41 13.21 18.98
C PRO A 195 -8.23 12.82 17.74
N GLY A 196 -7.62 12.33 16.69
CA GLY A 196 -8.24 12.00 15.41
C GLY A 196 -7.52 12.66 14.23
N ARG A 197 -7.79 12.15 13.02
CA ARG A 197 -7.23 12.71 11.78
C ARG A 197 -8.23 12.58 10.63
N GLY A 198 -8.03 13.42 9.59
CA GLY A 198 -8.83 13.37 8.37
C GLY A 198 -10.32 13.51 8.62
N SER A 199 -11.14 12.89 7.79
CA SER A 199 -12.61 12.96 7.87
C SER A 199 -13.20 12.24 9.08
N ALA A 200 -12.46 11.36 9.75
CA ALA A 200 -12.93 10.65 10.95
C ALA A 200 -13.33 11.61 12.08
N ALA A 201 -12.67 12.78 12.16
CA ALA A 201 -13.00 13.81 13.14
C ALA A 201 -14.40 14.44 12.95
N GLY A 202 -15.00 14.30 11.77
CA GLY A 202 -16.37 14.77 11.47
C GLY A 202 -17.46 13.75 11.75
N SER A 203 -17.14 12.58 12.32
CA SER A 203 -18.12 11.52 12.61
C SER A 203 -18.53 11.50 14.06
N ILE A 204 -19.86 11.61 14.33
CA ILE A 204 -20.41 11.47 15.67
C ILE A 204 -20.28 10.00 16.17
N VAL A 205 -20.33 9.02 15.28
CA VAL A 205 -20.07 7.61 15.64
C VAL A 205 -18.64 7.45 16.15
N SER A 206 -17.65 7.99 15.45
CA SER A 206 -16.25 7.94 15.90
C SER A 206 -16.04 8.67 17.23
N TYR A 207 -16.75 9.78 17.43
CA TYR A 207 -16.68 10.55 18.67
C TYR A 207 -17.31 9.80 19.84
N THR A 208 -18.53 9.28 19.68
CA THR A 208 -19.22 8.53 20.75
C THR A 208 -18.54 7.22 21.12
N LEU A 209 -17.89 6.55 20.17
CA LEU A 209 -17.04 5.38 20.43
C LEU A 209 -15.71 5.73 21.11
N GLY A 210 -15.40 7.01 21.25
CA GLY A 210 -14.10 7.43 21.78
C GLY A 210 -12.93 7.23 20.81
N ILE A 211 -13.16 6.90 19.54
CA ILE A 211 -12.13 6.82 18.52
C ILE A 211 -11.51 8.19 18.29
N THR A 212 -12.32 9.24 18.22
CA THR A 212 -11.88 10.62 18.11
C THR A 212 -12.22 11.43 19.37
N GLN A 213 -11.51 12.56 19.58
CA GLN A 213 -11.70 13.47 20.73
C GLN A 213 -12.16 14.87 20.31
N LEU A 214 -12.40 15.09 19.03
CA LEU A 214 -12.93 16.34 18.49
C LEU A 214 -14.42 16.20 18.32
N ASP A 215 -15.19 17.11 18.91
CA ASP A 215 -16.65 17.15 18.76
C ASP A 215 -17.01 17.52 17.32
N PRO A 216 -17.75 16.66 16.60
CA PRO A 216 -18.10 16.88 15.20
C PRO A 216 -19.34 17.76 14.97
N MET A 217 -20.00 18.26 16.04
CA MET A 217 -21.25 19.00 15.95
C MET A 217 -21.09 20.52 16.06
#